data_6c6e9b2f38ba89422c6122968f23d6d9
#
_entry.id   6c6e9b2f38ba89422c6122968f23d6d9
#
_cell.length_a   1.000
_cell.length_b   1.000
_cell.length_c   1.000
_cell.angle_alpha   90.00
_cell.angle_beta   90.00
_cell.angle_gamma   90.00
#
_symmetry.space_group_name_H-M   'P 1'
#
loop_
_entity.id
_entity.type
_entity.pdbx_description
1 polymer ?
#
loop_
_entity_poly.entity_id
_entity_poly.type
_entity_poly.pdbx_seq_one_letter_code
_entity_poly.pdbx_strand_id
1 'polypeptide(L)'
;MGTRYEDQPPEHWAGPESLDPTPVWKQFLLVGLLALGALAIIAVVSLFALAPLLAAPPALVPGDRLVLSRAALPGVMQPPARIGAELVPEIRALWILQVTKGEYIAVSAYWAHPQSGERCPVLAGKQTPGRAGAVWRAAGGCDGTSWNFSPRGEPINAPRGLDRYLVSVEGDRVIVNLSRAIRGFGKTPQPTRSPL
;
A
#
# COMPACT_ATOMS: atom_id res chain seq x y z
N MET A 1 -24.39 62.85 26.05
CA MET A 1 -25.84 63.14 26.11
C MET A 1 -26.44 62.25 25.02
N GLY A 2 -27.12 61.17 25.38
CA GLY A 2 -27.81 60.35 24.41
C GLY A 2 -29.11 61.04 24.01
N THR A 3 -29.31 61.27 22.73
CA THR A 3 -30.59 61.76 22.18
C THR A 3 -31.65 60.69 22.50
N ARG A 4 -32.70 61.13 23.24
CA ARG A 4 -33.82 60.22 23.51
C ARG A 4 -34.49 59.89 22.17
N TYR A 5 -34.95 58.65 22.07
CA TYR A 5 -35.65 58.14 20.88
C TYR A 5 -36.86 59.01 20.45
N GLU A 6 -37.44 59.67 21.43
CA GLU A 6 -38.59 60.59 21.28
C GLU A 6 -38.21 61.89 20.57
N ASP A 7 -36.94 62.29 20.55
CA ASP A 7 -36.46 63.53 19.92
C ASP A 7 -36.04 63.35 18.44
N GLN A 8 -36.18 62.15 17.88
CA GLN A 8 -35.84 61.89 16.52
C GLN A 8 -37.07 62.14 15.61
N PRO A 9 -36.88 62.79 14.43
CA PRO A 9 -37.97 62.97 13.52
C PRO A 9 -38.54 61.62 13.04
N PRO A 10 -39.86 61.49 12.85
CA PRO A 10 -40.56 60.23 12.56
C PRO A 10 -40.07 59.55 11.26
N GLU A 11 -39.41 60.25 10.35
CA GLU A 11 -38.78 59.77 9.15
C GLU A 11 -37.56 58.86 9.42
N HIS A 12 -36.98 58.90 10.64
CA HIS A 12 -35.91 58.01 11.06
C HIS A 12 -36.42 56.82 11.87
N TRP A 13 -37.73 56.73 12.10
CA TRP A 13 -38.29 55.55 12.76
C TRP A 13 -38.36 54.43 11.73
N ALA A 14 -37.99 53.22 12.18
CA ALA A 14 -38.16 52.05 11.37
C ALA A 14 -39.62 51.96 10.90
N GLY A 15 -39.85 51.97 9.60
CA GLY A 15 -41.19 51.90 9.02
C GLY A 15 -41.94 50.62 9.48
N PRO A 16 -43.26 50.58 9.30
CA PRO A 16 -44.07 49.42 9.68
C PRO A 16 -43.58 48.11 9.09
N GLU A 17 -42.89 48.19 7.94
CA GLU A 17 -42.27 47.01 7.30
C GLU A 17 -41.10 46.40 8.10
N SER A 18 -40.45 47.23 8.94
CA SER A 18 -39.37 46.72 9.80
C SER A 18 -39.85 45.94 11.04
N LEU A 19 -41.14 46.11 11.38
CA LEU A 19 -41.83 45.44 12.47
C LEU A 19 -42.63 44.23 12.00
N ASP A 20 -42.74 44.00 10.69
CA ASP A 20 -43.38 42.79 10.18
C ASP A 20 -42.52 41.58 10.50
N PRO A 21 -43.01 40.66 11.37
CA PRO A 21 -42.26 39.46 11.68
C PRO A 21 -42.06 38.68 10.37
N THR A 22 -40.80 38.39 10.05
CA THR A 22 -40.51 37.50 8.91
C THR A 22 -41.41 36.29 9.00
N PRO A 23 -42.11 35.92 7.92
CA PRO A 23 -43.08 34.83 7.95
C PRO A 23 -42.41 33.58 8.52
N VAL A 24 -43.05 32.90 9.47
CA VAL A 24 -42.52 31.78 10.26
C VAL A 24 -41.91 30.71 9.37
N TRP A 25 -42.51 30.45 8.19
CA TRP A 25 -41.98 29.48 7.25
C TRP A 25 -40.58 29.87 6.68
N LYS A 26 -40.27 31.16 6.49
CA LYS A 26 -38.94 31.60 6.06
C LYS A 26 -37.90 31.39 7.13
N GLN A 27 -38.26 31.55 8.39
CA GLN A 27 -37.36 31.24 9.52
C GLN A 27 -37.05 29.76 9.57
N PHE A 28 -38.05 28.88 9.43
CA PHE A 28 -37.85 27.43 9.37
C PHE A 28 -37.02 27.02 8.14
N LEU A 29 -37.23 27.65 7.00
CA LEU A 29 -36.45 27.36 5.80
C LEU A 29 -34.97 27.74 6.01
N LEU A 30 -34.70 28.89 6.64
CA LEU A 30 -33.34 29.34 6.90
C LEU A 30 -32.64 28.41 7.92
N VAL A 31 -33.32 28.03 8.97
CA VAL A 31 -32.80 27.05 9.97
C VAL A 31 -32.56 25.68 9.31
N GLY A 32 -33.49 25.24 8.45
CA GLY A 32 -33.35 23.99 7.70
C GLY A 32 -32.13 24.01 6.75
N LEU A 33 -31.93 25.11 6.04
CA LEU A 33 -30.76 25.30 5.17
C LEU A 33 -29.44 25.30 5.95
N LEU A 34 -29.41 25.98 7.10
CA LEU A 34 -28.23 26.00 7.98
C LEU A 34 -27.93 24.61 8.54
N ALA A 35 -28.96 23.88 8.99
CA ALA A 35 -28.80 22.50 9.47
C ALA A 35 -28.28 21.56 8.39
N LEU A 36 -28.79 21.67 7.17
CA LEU A 36 -28.37 20.88 6.02
C LEU A 36 -26.93 21.21 5.61
N GLY A 37 -26.55 22.48 5.64
CA GLY A 37 -25.18 22.92 5.42
C GLY A 37 -24.21 22.39 6.48
N ALA A 38 -24.60 22.42 7.75
CA ALA A 38 -23.80 21.87 8.84
C ALA A 38 -23.62 20.36 8.71
N LEU A 39 -24.68 19.62 8.36
CA LEU A 39 -24.60 18.18 8.09
C LEU A 39 -23.68 17.85 6.92
N ALA A 40 -23.75 18.63 5.83
CA ALA A 40 -22.87 18.45 4.69
C ALA A 40 -21.41 18.67 5.06
N ILE A 41 -21.09 19.70 5.84
CA ILE A 41 -19.73 19.95 6.33
C ILE A 41 -19.25 18.80 7.23
N ILE A 42 -20.07 18.33 8.15
CA ILE A 42 -19.74 17.20 9.02
C ILE A 42 -19.46 15.94 8.18
N ALA A 43 -20.29 15.65 7.17
CA ALA A 43 -20.10 14.51 6.29
C ALA A 43 -18.77 14.59 5.52
N VAL A 44 -18.45 15.76 4.97
CA VAL A 44 -17.18 15.99 4.24
C VAL A 44 -15.99 15.85 5.18
N VAL A 45 -16.02 16.47 6.34
CA VAL A 45 -14.93 16.37 7.35
C VAL A 45 -14.77 14.94 7.81
N SER A 46 -15.86 14.21 8.05
CA SER A 46 -15.81 12.79 8.43
C SER A 46 -15.20 11.93 7.33
N LEU A 47 -15.53 12.18 6.07
CA LEU A 47 -14.95 11.46 4.93
C LEU A 47 -13.44 11.67 4.86
N PHE A 48 -12.96 12.92 5.01
CA PHE A 48 -11.53 13.23 5.00
C PHE A 48 -10.81 12.72 6.25
N ALA A 49 -11.45 12.68 7.40
CA ALA A 49 -10.88 12.14 8.63
C ALA A 49 -10.75 10.62 8.60
N LEU A 50 -11.70 9.92 7.95
CA LEU A 50 -11.69 8.46 7.82
C LEU A 50 -10.84 7.95 6.66
N ALA A 51 -10.65 8.75 5.60
CA ALA A 51 -9.86 8.37 4.43
C ALA A 51 -8.44 7.86 4.78
N PRO A 52 -7.64 8.51 5.64
CA PRO A 52 -6.32 8.00 6.01
C PRO A 52 -6.36 6.73 6.86
N LEU A 53 -7.45 6.46 7.57
CA LEU A 53 -7.62 5.20 8.32
C LEU A 53 -7.93 4.03 7.39
N LEU A 54 -8.61 4.28 6.28
CA LEU A 54 -8.97 3.27 5.27
C LEU A 54 -7.83 3.01 4.28
N ALA A 55 -7.02 4.02 4.00
CA ALA A 55 -5.87 3.96 3.10
C ALA A 55 -4.59 4.25 3.88
N ALA A 56 -4.22 3.37 4.84
CA ALA A 56 -2.93 3.51 5.50
C ALA A 56 -1.82 3.45 4.44
N PRO A 57 -1.06 4.54 4.23
CA PRO A 57 0.01 4.53 3.26
C PRO A 57 1.03 3.46 3.63
N PRO A 58 1.69 2.84 2.65
CA PRO A 58 2.79 1.94 2.93
C PRO A 58 3.85 2.70 3.71
N ALA A 59 4.33 2.12 4.79
CA ALA A 59 5.29 2.77 5.68
C ALA A 59 6.41 1.82 6.08
N LEU A 60 7.64 2.36 6.09
CA LEU A 60 8.76 1.71 6.75
C LEU A 60 8.76 2.15 8.23
N VAL A 61 8.52 1.20 9.12
CA VAL A 61 8.48 1.45 10.57
C VAL A 61 9.79 1.06 11.25
N PRO A 62 10.09 1.59 12.45
CA PRO A 62 11.28 1.20 13.21
C PRO A 62 11.45 -0.32 13.32
N GLY A 63 12.68 -0.81 13.20
CA GLY A 63 13.00 -2.24 13.19
C GLY A 63 13.01 -2.88 11.80
N ASP A 64 13.15 -2.07 10.73
CA ASP A 64 13.21 -2.51 9.33
C ASP A 64 11.97 -3.34 8.92
N ARG A 65 10.79 -2.95 9.40
CA ARG A 65 9.52 -3.57 9.02
C ARG A 65 8.80 -2.69 8.01
N LEU A 66 8.56 -3.22 6.84
CA LEU A 66 7.75 -2.58 5.81
C LEU A 66 6.30 -3.01 5.98
N VAL A 67 5.42 -2.06 6.26
CA VAL A 67 3.98 -2.28 6.42
C VAL A 67 3.27 -1.86 5.14
N LEU A 68 2.54 -2.77 4.54
CA LEU A 68 1.81 -2.57 3.29
C LEU A 68 0.33 -2.86 3.50
N SER A 69 -0.54 -2.08 2.86
CA SER A 69 -1.96 -2.40 2.82
C SER A 69 -2.21 -3.58 1.89
N ARG A 70 -2.95 -4.57 2.35
CA ARG A 70 -3.33 -5.74 1.55
C ARG A 70 -4.09 -5.36 0.29
N ALA A 71 -4.92 -4.32 0.36
CA ALA A 71 -5.69 -3.83 -0.78
C ALA A 71 -4.81 -3.25 -1.90
N ALA A 72 -3.60 -2.77 -1.58
CA ALA A 72 -2.65 -2.22 -2.54
C ALA A 72 -1.72 -3.29 -3.14
N LEU A 73 -1.78 -4.54 -2.65
CA LEU A 73 -0.92 -5.61 -3.12
C LEU A 73 -1.59 -6.45 -4.24
N PRO A 74 -0.78 -7.05 -5.12
CA PRO A 74 -1.31 -7.90 -6.17
C PRO A 74 -2.07 -9.10 -5.60
N GLY A 75 -3.20 -9.41 -6.21
CA GLY A 75 -3.95 -10.63 -5.92
C GLY A 75 -3.29 -11.90 -6.48
N VAL A 76 -3.91 -13.04 -6.19
CA VAL A 76 -3.49 -14.32 -6.78
C VAL A 76 -3.52 -14.24 -8.30
N MET A 77 -2.50 -14.74 -8.97
CA MET A 77 -2.33 -14.74 -10.44
C MET A 77 -2.09 -13.35 -11.07
N GLN A 78 -2.01 -12.29 -10.27
CA GLN A 78 -1.58 -10.99 -10.76
C GLN A 78 -0.06 -10.89 -10.87
N PRO A 79 0.47 -10.00 -11.73
CA PRO A 79 1.90 -9.74 -11.79
C PRO A 79 2.44 -9.30 -10.43
N PRO A 80 3.65 -9.72 -10.05
CA PRO A 80 4.29 -9.26 -8.83
C PRO A 80 4.46 -7.74 -8.80
N ALA A 81 4.33 -7.13 -7.62
CA ALA A 81 4.63 -5.72 -7.41
C ALA A 81 6.06 -5.52 -6.94
N ARG A 82 6.76 -4.53 -7.54
CA ARG A 82 8.08 -4.11 -7.09
C ARG A 82 7.96 -3.01 -6.06
N ILE A 83 8.64 -3.19 -4.94
CA ILE A 83 8.80 -2.17 -3.91
C ILE A 83 10.26 -1.71 -3.96
N GLY A 84 10.48 -0.45 -4.27
CA GLY A 84 11.82 0.10 -4.50
C GLY A 84 12.09 1.38 -3.75
N ALA A 85 12.86 2.27 -4.36
CA ALA A 85 13.45 3.46 -3.76
C ALA A 85 12.47 4.44 -3.09
N GLU A 86 11.20 4.38 -3.40
CA GLU A 86 10.17 5.22 -2.76
C GLU A 86 9.95 4.87 -1.28
N LEU A 87 10.13 3.60 -0.92
CA LEU A 87 9.81 3.08 0.41
C LEU A 87 11.02 2.46 1.11
N VAL A 88 11.94 1.88 0.35
CA VAL A 88 13.12 1.18 0.87
C VAL A 88 14.36 1.57 0.07
N PRO A 89 15.57 1.57 0.66
CA PRO A 89 16.80 1.75 -0.11
C PRO A 89 16.87 0.76 -1.27
N GLU A 90 17.33 1.20 -2.44
CA GLU A 90 17.37 0.37 -3.65
C GLU A 90 18.08 -0.97 -3.44
N ILE A 91 19.10 -0.98 -2.60
CA ILE A 91 19.82 -2.21 -2.22
C ILE A 91 18.94 -3.26 -1.53
N ARG A 92 17.82 -2.82 -0.94
CA ARG A 92 16.81 -3.65 -0.26
C ARG A 92 15.50 -3.75 -1.04
N ALA A 93 15.50 -3.28 -2.30
CA ALA A 93 14.33 -3.43 -3.17
C ALA A 93 13.88 -4.88 -3.23
N LEU A 94 12.59 -5.07 -3.27
CA LEU A 94 11.98 -6.40 -3.24
C LEU A 94 10.81 -6.51 -4.21
N TRP A 95 10.48 -7.72 -4.56
CA TRP A 95 9.26 -8.10 -5.25
C TRP A 95 8.32 -8.79 -4.26
N ILE A 96 7.04 -8.45 -4.33
CA ILE A 96 6.00 -9.13 -3.55
C ILE A 96 4.97 -9.76 -4.47
N LEU A 97 4.54 -10.95 -4.11
CA LEU A 97 3.63 -11.80 -4.88
C LEU A 97 2.68 -12.52 -3.95
N GLN A 98 1.41 -12.62 -4.32
CA GLN A 98 0.47 -13.51 -3.67
C GLN A 98 0.45 -14.87 -4.39
N VAL A 99 0.91 -15.92 -3.73
CA VAL A 99 0.97 -17.28 -4.31
C VAL A 99 -0.38 -17.98 -4.19
N THR A 100 -0.94 -17.94 -2.99
CA THR A 100 -2.29 -18.42 -2.69
C THR A 100 -3.06 -17.38 -1.91
N LYS A 101 -4.36 -17.53 -1.78
CA LYS A 101 -5.19 -16.56 -1.03
C LYS A 101 -4.68 -16.43 0.40
N GLY A 102 -4.15 -15.25 0.73
CA GLY A 102 -3.60 -14.93 2.04
C GLY A 102 -2.11 -15.27 2.24
N GLU A 103 -1.47 -15.95 1.30
CA GLU A 103 -0.04 -16.26 1.35
C GLU A 103 0.76 -15.32 0.44
N TYR A 104 1.55 -14.45 1.04
CA TYR A 104 2.44 -13.54 0.33
C TYR A 104 3.89 -13.97 0.46
N ILE A 105 4.64 -13.80 -0.60
CA ILE A 105 6.08 -14.05 -0.64
C ILE A 105 6.76 -12.75 -1.06
N ALA A 106 7.80 -12.38 -0.33
CA ALA A 106 8.67 -11.28 -0.66
C ALA A 106 10.06 -11.81 -1.00
N VAL A 107 10.54 -11.51 -2.20
CA VAL A 107 11.88 -11.89 -2.68
C VAL A 107 12.71 -10.65 -2.96
N SER A 108 14.03 -10.74 -2.78
CA SER A 108 14.93 -9.64 -3.13
C SER A 108 14.83 -9.32 -4.62
N ALA A 109 14.84 -8.03 -4.97
CA ALA A 109 14.90 -7.58 -6.35
C ALA A 109 16.29 -7.81 -6.98
N TYR A 110 17.26 -8.25 -6.18
CA TYR A 110 18.60 -8.58 -6.63
C TYR A 110 19.00 -9.98 -6.18
N TRP A 111 19.61 -10.72 -7.06
CA TRP A 111 20.18 -12.02 -6.80
C TRP A 111 21.70 -11.94 -6.85
N ALA A 112 22.37 -12.33 -5.77
CA ALA A 112 23.82 -12.39 -5.75
C ALA A 112 24.31 -13.72 -6.34
N HIS A 113 25.10 -13.62 -7.41
CA HIS A 113 25.70 -14.82 -8.03
C HIS A 113 26.68 -15.47 -7.03
N PRO A 114 26.56 -16.78 -6.78
CA PRO A 114 27.29 -17.43 -5.67
C PRO A 114 28.81 -17.47 -5.87
N GLN A 115 29.30 -17.41 -7.09
CA GLN A 115 30.73 -17.47 -7.40
C GLN A 115 31.35 -16.07 -7.54
N SER A 116 30.71 -15.16 -8.31
CA SER A 116 31.25 -13.81 -8.54
C SER A 116 30.85 -12.81 -7.46
N GLY A 117 29.79 -13.09 -6.68
CA GLY A 117 29.21 -12.11 -5.76
C GLY A 117 28.46 -10.97 -6.45
N GLU A 118 28.43 -10.95 -7.77
CA GLU A 118 27.75 -9.92 -8.56
C GLU A 118 26.26 -9.91 -8.30
N ARG A 119 25.67 -8.72 -8.23
CA ARG A 119 24.24 -8.54 -8.00
C ARG A 119 23.50 -8.38 -9.32
N CYS A 120 22.70 -9.35 -9.63
CA CYS A 120 21.88 -9.40 -10.85
C CYS A 120 20.47 -8.94 -10.55
N PRO A 121 19.88 -8.03 -11.33
CA PRO A 121 18.49 -7.66 -11.18
C PRO A 121 17.58 -8.86 -11.44
N VAL A 122 16.59 -9.01 -10.57
CA VAL A 122 15.54 -10.01 -10.71
C VAL A 122 14.35 -9.39 -11.42
N LEU A 123 13.97 -10.00 -12.54
CA LEU A 123 12.79 -9.62 -13.32
C LEU A 123 11.62 -10.54 -12.96
N ALA A 124 10.44 -9.96 -12.86
CA ALA A 124 9.22 -10.69 -12.62
C ALA A 124 8.55 -11.08 -13.94
N GLY A 125 8.17 -12.35 -14.07
CA GLY A 125 7.32 -12.84 -15.15
C GLY A 125 5.86 -12.99 -14.70
N LYS A 126 4.98 -13.29 -15.64
CA LYS A 126 3.57 -13.61 -15.32
C LYS A 126 3.48 -15.03 -14.78
N GLN A 127 2.66 -15.20 -13.73
CA GLN A 127 2.25 -16.55 -13.31
C GLN A 127 1.36 -17.18 -14.39
N THR A 128 1.63 -18.43 -14.74
CA THR A 128 0.79 -19.18 -15.66
C THR A 128 0.03 -20.24 -14.85
N PRO A 129 -1.32 -20.28 -14.91
CA PRO A 129 -2.11 -21.27 -14.21
C PRO A 129 -1.69 -22.70 -14.59
N GLY A 130 -1.57 -23.58 -13.58
CA GLY A 130 -1.30 -25.01 -13.81
C GLY A 130 0.11 -25.37 -14.29
N ARG A 131 0.99 -24.42 -14.48
CA ARG A 131 2.40 -24.68 -14.77
C ARG A 131 3.26 -24.28 -13.59
N ALA A 132 4.04 -25.20 -13.07
CA ALA A 132 5.18 -24.91 -12.20
C ALA A 132 6.28 -24.20 -13.01
N GLY A 133 5.93 -23.01 -13.55
CA GLY A 133 6.80 -22.23 -14.42
C GLY A 133 7.63 -21.21 -13.63
N ALA A 134 8.69 -20.74 -14.26
CA ALA A 134 9.50 -19.66 -13.72
C ALA A 134 8.70 -18.36 -13.64
N VAL A 135 8.59 -17.80 -12.45
CA VAL A 135 8.01 -16.46 -12.22
C VAL A 135 9.11 -15.42 -12.11
N TRP A 136 10.29 -15.81 -11.64
CA TRP A 136 11.41 -14.89 -11.47
C TRP A 136 12.55 -15.31 -12.40
N ARG A 137 13.21 -14.32 -12.93
CA ARG A 137 14.38 -14.49 -13.78
C ARG A 137 15.44 -13.47 -13.40
N ALA A 138 16.62 -13.92 -13.00
CA ALA A 138 17.78 -13.06 -12.96
C ALA A 138 18.36 -12.99 -14.37
N ALA A 139 18.42 -11.79 -14.93
CA ALA A 139 18.82 -11.57 -16.31
C ALA A 139 19.90 -10.49 -16.39
N GLY A 140 20.76 -10.66 -17.41
CA GLY A 140 21.58 -9.61 -17.97
C GLY A 140 22.64 -9.04 -17.05
N GLY A 141 23.87 -9.41 -17.22
CA GLY A 141 25.02 -8.91 -16.47
C GLY A 141 25.72 -9.97 -15.63
N CYS A 142 25.00 -10.98 -15.17
CA CYS A 142 25.58 -12.10 -14.48
C CYS A 142 25.96 -13.18 -15.48
N ASP A 143 27.17 -13.15 -15.96
CA ASP A 143 27.78 -14.15 -16.87
C ASP A 143 27.03 -14.45 -18.19
N GLY A 144 26.07 -13.60 -18.58
CA GLY A 144 25.23 -13.80 -19.77
C GLY A 144 24.20 -14.94 -19.66
N THR A 145 24.14 -15.62 -18.52
CA THR A 145 23.25 -16.74 -18.29
C THR A 145 21.91 -16.28 -17.72
N SER A 146 20.82 -16.88 -18.17
CA SER A 146 19.47 -16.61 -17.63
C SER A 146 19.13 -17.64 -16.56
N TRP A 147 19.00 -17.18 -15.32
CA TRP A 147 18.63 -17.97 -14.16
C TRP A 147 17.14 -17.85 -13.85
N ASN A 148 16.45 -18.96 -13.71
CA ASN A 148 15.02 -19.02 -13.49
C ASN A 148 14.68 -19.58 -12.11
N PHE A 149 13.60 -19.05 -11.50
CA PHE A 149 13.16 -19.43 -10.16
C PHE A 149 11.66 -19.63 -10.10
N SER A 150 11.22 -20.52 -9.23
CA SER A 150 9.81 -20.80 -8.94
C SER A 150 9.12 -19.58 -8.31
N PRO A 151 7.78 -19.55 -8.19
CA PRO A 151 7.05 -18.51 -7.46
C PRO A 151 7.58 -18.29 -6.04
N ARG A 152 8.06 -19.34 -5.39
CA ARG A 152 8.63 -19.28 -4.04
C ARG A 152 10.10 -18.90 -3.99
N GLY A 153 10.69 -18.51 -5.14
CA GLY A 153 12.10 -18.15 -5.23
C GLY A 153 13.06 -19.34 -5.19
N GLU A 154 12.56 -20.57 -5.36
CA GLU A 154 13.38 -21.78 -5.42
C GLU A 154 14.07 -21.89 -6.79
N PRO A 155 15.31 -22.41 -6.86
CA PRO A 155 16.04 -22.47 -8.10
C PRO A 155 15.48 -23.54 -9.04
N ILE A 156 15.23 -23.17 -10.30
CA ILE A 156 14.87 -24.13 -11.37
C ILE A 156 16.14 -24.58 -12.08
N ASN A 157 16.91 -23.64 -12.63
CA ASN A 157 18.18 -23.90 -13.29
C ASN A 157 19.36 -23.14 -12.63
N ALA A 158 19.09 -22.34 -11.58
CA ALA A 158 20.09 -21.56 -10.88
C ALA A 158 20.85 -22.41 -9.83
N PRO A 159 22.09 -22.03 -9.48
CA PRO A 159 22.90 -22.74 -8.48
C PRO A 159 22.37 -22.53 -7.07
N ARG A 160 21.64 -21.43 -6.79
CA ARG A 160 20.94 -21.16 -5.52
C ARG A 160 19.63 -20.40 -5.77
N GLY A 161 18.71 -20.48 -4.79
CA GLY A 161 17.46 -19.73 -4.82
C GLY A 161 17.61 -18.24 -4.58
N LEU A 162 16.51 -17.50 -4.72
CA LEU A 162 16.41 -16.08 -4.38
C LEU A 162 16.42 -15.88 -2.87
N ASP A 163 17.01 -14.78 -2.43
CA ASP A 163 16.89 -14.34 -1.06
C ASP A 163 15.46 -13.87 -0.79
N ARG A 164 14.90 -14.29 0.34
CA ARG A 164 13.50 -14.02 0.72
C ARG A 164 13.45 -13.25 2.02
N TYR A 165 12.40 -12.47 2.19
CA TYR A 165 12.08 -11.79 3.43
C TYR A 165 10.95 -12.51 4.15
N LEU A 166 10.95 -12.45 5.48
CA LEU A 166 9.82 -12.95 6.27
C LEU A 166 8.62 -12.04 6.05
N VAL A 167 7.48 -12.66 5.78
CA VAL A 167 6.20 -11.97 5.58
C VAL A 167 5.22 -12.48 6.61
N SER A 168 4.55 -11.57 7.30
CA SER A 168 3.39 -11.87 8.15
C SER A 168 2.18 -11.08 7.67
N VAL A 169 0.99 -11.64 7.86
CA VAL A 169 -0.28 -11.01 7.51
C VAL A 169 -1.05 -10.78 8.80
N GLU A 170 -1.37 -9.53 9.08
CA GLU A 170 -2.09 -9.11 10.27
C GLU A 170 -3.33 -8.28 9.85
N GLY A 171 -4.48 -8.93 9.82
CA GLY A 171 -5.73 -8.32 9.35
C GLY A 171 -5.63 -7.86 7.90
N ASP A 172 -5.71 -6.54 7.68
CA ASP A 172 -5.57 -5.90 6.37
C ASP A 172 -4.15 -5.43 6.05
N ARG A 173 -3.17 -5.81 6.85
CA ARG A 173 -1.78 -5.41 6.68
C ARG A 173 -0.90 -6.60 6.37
N VAL A 174 0.04 -6.38 5.47
CA VAL A 174 1.12 -7.31 5.14
C VAL A 174 2.41 -6.67 5.62
N ILE A 175 3.11 -7.35 6.51
CA ILE A 175 4.34 -6.87 7.14
C ILE A 175 5.50 -7.68 6.60
N VAL A 176 6.46 -7.00 5.97
CA VAL A 176 7.70 -7.59 5.45
C VAL A 176 8.85 -7.20 6.37
N ASN A 177 9.53 -8.17 6.94
CA ASN A 177 10.69 -7.95 7.79
C ASN A 177 11.96 -7.87 6.94
N LEU A 178 12.53 -6.67 6.81
CA LEU A 178 13.72 -6.40 6.02
C LEU A 178 15.04 -6.61 6.81
N SER A 179 14.98 -6.78 8.15
CA SER A 179 16.17 -6.95 8.98
C SER A 179 16.85 -8.31 8.75
N ARG A 180 16.09 -9.30 8.28
CA ARG A 180 16.59 -10.65 8.02
C ARG A 180 16.16 -11.15 6.65
N ALA A 181 17.10 -11.15 5.71
CA ALA A 181 16.93 -11.90 4.48
C ALA A 181 17.26 -13.38 4.75
N ILE A 182 16.33 -14.26 4.40
CA ILE A 182 16.58 -15.71 4.37
C ILE A 182 17.30 -16.00 3.06
N ARG A 183 18.55 -16.40 3.14
CA ARG A 183 19.31 -16.77 1.94
C ARG A 183 18.66 -17.93 1.22
N GLY A 184 18.54 -17.79 -0.09
CA GLY A 184 18.05 -18.88 -0.94
C GLY A 184 18.99 -20.08 -0.85
N PHE A 185 18.44 -21.24 -0.56
CA PHE A 185 19.21 -22.49 -0.53
C PHE A 185 19.69 -22.86 -1.94
N GLY A 186 20.89 -23.42 -2.03
CA GLY A 186 21.34 -24.13 -3.21
C GLY A 186 20.48 -25.39 -3.43
N LYS A 187 20.53 -25.99 -4.61
CA LYS A 187 20.03 -27.35 -4.79
C LYS A 187 20.74 -28.21 -3.75
N THR A 188 20.00 -28.74 -2.77
CA THR A 188 20.53 -29.73 -1.86
C THR A 188 21.08 -30.87 -2.73
N PRO A 189 22.35 -31.26 -2.60
CA PRO A 189 22.85 -32.45 -3.30
C PRO A 189 21.90 -33.58 -2.91
N GLN A 190 21.20 -34.15 -3.87
CA GLN A 190 20.44 -35.36 -3.65
C GLN A 190 21.46 -36.38 -3.10
N PRO A 191 21.22 -36.99 -1.94
CA PRO A 191 22.12 -38.02 -1.43
C PRO A 191 22.22 -39.06 -2.55
N THR A 192 23.41 -39.20 -3.08
CA THR A 192 23.71 -40.24 -4.07
C THR A 192 23.39 -41.56 -3.36
N ARG A 193 22.29 -42.21 -3.77
CA ARG A 193 22.06 -43.59 -3.34
C ARG A 193 23.29 -44.37 -3.78
N SER A 194 24.11 -44.76 -2.84
CA SER A 194 25.13 -45.78 -3.10
C SER A 194 24.42 -47.00 -3.64
N PRO A 195 24.82 -47.52 -4.80
CA PRO A 195 24.32 -48.82 -5.25
C PRO A 195 24.77 -49.85 -4.22
N LEU A 196 23.83 -50.60 -3.67
CA LEU A 196 24.06 -51.85 -2.94
C LEU A 196 24.56 -52.92 -3.91
#